data_f9281a20b6c140b14f01474bd4b9338d
#
_entry.id   f9281a20b6c140b14f01474bd4b9338d
#
_cell.length_a   1.000
_cell.length_b   1.000
_cell.length_c   1.000
_cell.angle_alpha   90.00
_cell.angle_beta   90.00
_cell.angle_gamma   90.00
#
_symmetry.space_group_name_H-M   'P 1'
#
loop_
_entity.id
_entity.type
_entity.pdbx_description
1 polymer ?
#
loop_
_entity_poly.entity_id
_entity_poly.type
_entity_poly.pdbx_seq_one_letter_code
_entity_poly.pdbx_strand_id
1 'polypeptide(L)'
;MTVSPCVVAVNDERFGTSAADVVSSRLPDLCPRLGVATGGTPTRLYTELARRSRAGEIDLSEATLVSLDEYVGLGAGDARSYAAYVRTVIADPFRVPRQNVVVPYGLAADPDGEAEAFDARITALGGVDVQILGIGGNGHLAFNEPGSPFDSQTRVVTLTDETRSDNARFFDGVVADVPRRAITQGLATIGGARSIVLLAMGSHKAVALRAALRGPVTPDVPASMLQEHDDVTVVADHAAARLLTDS
;
A
#
# COMPACT_ATOMS: atom_id res chain seq x y z
N MET A 1 -24.92 3.96 7.02
CA MET A 1 -24.57 2.70 7.72
C MET A 1 -23.14 2.39 7.31
N THR A 2 -22.19 2.48 8.23
CA THR A 2 -20.79 2.09 7.95
C THR A 2 -20.77 0.58 7.75
N VAL A 3 -20.28 0.15 6.59
CA VAL A 3 -20.11 -1.27 6.27
C VAL A 3 -18.81 -1.72 6.95
N SER A 4 -18.90 -2.69 7.86
CA SER A 4 -17.68 -3.25 8.47
C SER A 4 -16.78 -3.87 7.41
N PRO A 5 -15.45 -3.70 7.49
CA PRO A 5 -14.52 -4.33 6.56
C PRO A 5 -14.74 -5.84 6.43
N CYS A 6 -14.81 -6.32 5.19
CA CYS A 6 -14.92 -7.76 4.91
C CYS A 6 -13.56 -8.42 5.17
N VAL A 7 -13.52 -9.50 5.95
CA VAL A 7 -12.28 -10.22 6.25
C VAL A 7 -12.28 -11.59 5.56
N VAL A 8 -11.28 -11.81 4.72
CA VAL A 8 -11.00 -13.08 4.04
C VAL A 8 -9.77 -13.70 4.71
N ALA A 9 -10.00 -14.62 5.64
CA ALA A 9 -8.93 -15.37 6.29
C ALA A 9 -8.58 -16.63 5.51
N VAL A 10 -7.31 -16.80 5.18
CA VAL A 10 -6.82 -17.90 4.32
C VAL A 10 -5.57 -18.55 4.88
N ASN A 11 -5.26 -19.76 4.44
CA ASN A 11 -3.94 -20.34 4.68
C ASN A 11 -2.87 -19.68 3.79
N ASP A 12 -1.61 -19.82 4.19
CA ASP A 12 -0.46 -19.17 3.54
C ASP A 12 -0.37 -19.45 2.05
N GLU A 13 -0.63 -20.69 1.62
CA GLU A 13 -0.55 -21.13 0.22
C GLU A 13 -1.58 -20.42 -0.68
N ARG A 14 -2.75 -20.09 -0.15
CA ARG A 14 -3.84 -19.46 -0.90
C ARG A 14 -3.81 -17.94 -0.83
N PHE A 15 -2.92 -17.36 -0.04
CA PHE A 15 -2.92 -15.91 0.21
C PHE A 15 -2.81 -15.10 -1.10
N GLY A 16 -1.82 -15.40 -1.94
CA GLY A 16 -1.61 -14.68 -3.21
C GLY A 16 -2.81 -14.81 -4.16
N THR A 17 -3.35 -16.02 -4.31
CA THR A 17 -4.51 -16.29 -5.17
C THR A 17 -5.75 -15.57 -4.66
N SER A 18 -6.06 -15.66 -3.37
CA SER A 18 -7.22 -15.00 -2.77
C SER A 18 -7.11 -13.47 -2.84
N ALA A 19 -5.91 -12.92 -2.60
CA ALA A 19 -5.68 -11.49 -2.77
C ALA A 19 -5.87 -11.05 -4.23
N ALA A 20 -5.41 -11.84 -5.19
CA ALA A 20 -5.60 -11.57 -6.61
C ALA A 20 -7.08 -11.66 -7.03
N ASP A 21 -7.85 -12.62 -6.49
CA ASP A 21 -9.30 -12.71 -6.73
C ASP A 21 -10.01 -11.44 -6.25
N VAL A 22 -9.69 -10.99 -5.03
CA VAL A 22 -10.28 -9.78 -4.43
C VAL A 22 -9.93 -8.55 -5.26
N VAL A 23 -8.66 -8.36 -5.63
CA VAL A 23 -8.22 -7.21 -6.43
C VAL A 23 -8.85 -7.24 -7.81
N SER A 24 -8.77 -8.37 -8.52
CA SER A 24 -9.31 -8.49 -9.89
C SER A 24 -10.81 -8.24 -9.95
N SER A 25 -11.58 -8.65 -8.93
CA SER A 25 -13.04 -8.44 -8.89
C SER A 25 -13.45 -6.98 -8.72
N ARG A 26 -12.52 -6.08 -8.38
CA ARG A 26 -12.76 -4.65 -8.12
C ARG A 26 -12.15 -3.73 -9.16
N LEU A 27 -11.24 -4.25 -9.98
CA LEU A 27 -10.65 -3.45 -11.05
C LEU A 27 -11.65 -3.28 -12.20
N PRO A 28 -11.75 -2.08 -12.78
CA PRO A 28 -12.47 -1.91 -14.02
C PRO A 28 -11.77 -2.64 -15.17
N ASP A 29 -12.54 -3.06 -16.17
CA ASP A 29 -12.02 -3.81 -17.32
C ASP A 29 -11.05 -3.00 -18.18
N LEU A 30 -11.18 -1.68 -18.18
CA LEU A 30 -10.38 -0.77 -19.01
C LEU A 30 -9.62 0.24 -18.15
N CYS A 31 -8.34 0.43 -18.45
CA CYS A 31 -7.46 1.44 -17.85
C CYS A 31 -7.55 1.51 -16.31
N PRO A 32 -7.41 0.40 -15.58
CA PRO A 32 -7.54 0.38 -14.14
C PRO A 32 -6.45 1.23 -13.48
N ARG A 33 -6.80 1.94 -12.39
CA ARG A 33 -5.87 2.72 -11.58
C ARG A 33 -5.64 1.97 -10.27
N LEU A 34 -4.49 1.31 -10.20
CA LEU A 34 -4.12 0.45 -9.10
C LEU A 34 -3.13 1.18 -8.18
N GLY A 35 -3.56 1.47 -6.96
CA GLY A 35 -2.69 1.92 -5.89
C GLY A 35 -1.87 0.74 -5.37
N VAL A 36 -0.53 0.87 -5.38
CA VAL A 36 0.38 -0.23 -5.09
C VAL A 36 1.18 0.03 -3.84
N ALA A 37 1.28 -0.99 -3.00
CA ALA A 37 2.11 -1.01 -1.80
C ALA A 37 3.44 -1.73 -2.07
N THR A 38 4.51 -1.29 -1.44
CA THR A 38 5.80 -1.97 -1.44
C THR A 38 5.90 -2.95 -0.26
N GLY A 39 6.95 -3.77 -0.23
CA GLY A 39 7.22 -4.69 0.86
C GLY A 39 6.93 -6.16 0.55
N GLY A 40 7.17 -7.03 1.53
CA GLY A 40 7.15 -8.49 1.32
C GLY A 40 5.74 -9.08 1.19
N THR A 41 4.76 -8.60 1.94
CA THR A 41 3.39 -9.15 1.92
C THR A 41 2.71 -8.99 0.56
N PRO A 42 2.72 -7.79 -0.10
CA PRO A 42 2.09 -7.63 -1.40
C PRO A 42 2.77 -8.39 -2.55
N THR A 43 4.03 -8.80 -2.39
CA THR A 43 4.78 -9.51 -3.44
C THR A 43 4.05 -10.79 -3.89
N ARG A 44 3.39 -11.52 -2.98
CA ARG A 44 2.62 -12.72 -3.33
C ARG A 44 1.43 -12.42 -4.23
N LEU A 45 0.73 -11.31 -3.97
CA LEU A 45 -0.33 -10.81 -4.83
C LEU A 45 0.21 -10.47 -6.22
N TYR A 46 1.29 -9.69 -6.29
CA TYR A 46 1.87 -9.28 -7.58
C TYR A 46 2.40 -10.47 -8.39
N THR A 47 2.98 -11.47 -7.72
CA THR A 47 3.40 -12.72 -8.38
C THR A 47 2.22 -13.43 -9.03
N GLU A 48 1.08 -13.52 -8.33
CA GLU A 48 -0.12 -14.18 -8.88
C GLU A 48 -0.76 -13.35 -9.99
N LEU A 49 -0.88 -12.01 -9.82
CA LEU A 49 -1.40 -11.14 -10.90
C LEU A 49 -0.52 -11.21 -12.15
N ALA A 50 0.81 -11.27 -11.99
CA ALA A 50 1.74 -11.43 -13.12
C ALA A 50 1.59 -12.80 -13.80
N ARG A 51 1.33 -13.87 -13.03
CA ARG A 51 1.02 -15.20 -13.60
C ARG A 51 -0.27 -15.12 -14.43
N ARG A 52 -1.33 -14.52 -13.89
CA ARG A 52 -2.62 -14.37 -14.57
C ARG A 52 -2.50 -13.53 -15.83
N SER A 53 -1.76 -12.42 -15.78
CA SER A 53 -1.50 -11.56 -16.94
C SER A 53 -0.78 -12.33 -18.06
N ARG A 54 0.25 -13.14 -17.71
CA ARG A 54 0.95 -13.98 -18.69
C ARG A 54 0.06 -15.09 -19.27
N ALA A 55 -0.88 -15.60 -18.50
CA ALA A 55 -1.86 -16.60 -18.95
C ALA A 55 -3.02 -15.99 -19.75
N GLY A 56 -3.10 -14.68 -19.89
CA GLY A 56 -4.21 -13.98 -20.55
C GLY A 56 -5.52 -14.00 -19.74
N GLU A 57 -5.46 -14.33 -18.45
CA GLU A 57 -6.64 -14.35 -17.56
C GLU A 57 -7.04 -12.93 -17.13
N ILE A 58 -6.09 -11.98 -17.15
CA ILE A 58 -6.30 -10.55 -16.86
C ILE A 58 -5.33 -9.74 -17.72
N ASP A 59 -5.75 -8.57 -18.18
CA ASP A 59 -4.85 -7.62 -18.86
C ASP A 59 -4.68 -6.36 -17.99
N LEU A 60 -3.44 -6.13 -17.55
CA LEU A 60 -3.04 -4.97 -16.76
C LEU A 60 -2.09 -4.06 -17.53
N SER A 61 -1.85 -4.30 -18.83
CA SER A 61 -0.89 -3.54 -19.63
C SER A 61 -1.26 -2.07 -19.80
N GLU A 62 -2.54 -1.73 -19.70
CA GLU A 62 -3.05 -0.35 -19.75
C GLU A 62 -3.31 0.24 -18.35
N ALA A 63 -2.98 -0.50 -17.29
CA ALA A 63 -3.16 0.00 -15.94
C ALA A 63 -2.28 1.23 -15.66
N THR A 64 -2.78 2.11 -14.78
CA THR A 64 -1.96 3.13 -14.13
C THR A 64 -1.62 2.65 -12.73
N LEU A 65 -0.33 2.60 -12.39
CA LEU A 65 0.17 2.21 -11.08
C LEU A 65 0.47 3.47 -10.26
N VAL A 66 -0.11 3.59 -9.07
CA VAL A 66 0.08 4.73 -8.17
C VAL A 66 0.75 4.22 -6.88
N SER A 67 1.99 4.64 -6.61
CA SER A 67 2.69 4.27 -5.39
C SER A 67 2.13 5.00 -4.17
N LEU A 68 2.25 4.39 -2.98
CA LEU A 68 1.89 5.05 -1.71
C LEU A 68 2.93 6.10 -1.29
N ASP A 69 4.18 5.89 -1.62
CA ASP A 69 5.29 6.66 -1.06
C ASP A 69 6.58 6.54 -1.89
N GLU A 70 7.57 7.36 -1.54
CA GLU A 70 8.96 7.27 -2.00
C GLU A 70 9.88 7.94 -0.96
N TYR A 71 11.09 7.44 -0.82
CA TYR A 71 12.13 8.04 0.00
C TYR A 71 12.63 9.37 -0.58
N VAL A 72 12.73 10.39 0.25
CA VAL A 72 13.43 11.64 -0.12
C VAL A 72 14.93 11.36 -0.22
N GLY A 73 15.52 11.69 -1.36
CA GLY A 73 16.93 11.48 -1.66
C GLY A 73 17.21 10.25 -2.53
N LEU A 74 16.21 9.41 -2.83
CA LEU A 74 16.36 8.30 -3.77
C LEU A 74 15.64 8.59 -5.09
N GLY A 75 16.28 8.22 -6.19
CA GLY A 75 15.69 8.33 -7.53
C GLY A 75 15.44 6.95 -8.14
N ALA A 76 14.71 6.90 -9.24
CA ALA A 76 14.33 5.67 -9.94
C ALA A 76 15.53 4.83 -10.45
N GLY A 77 16.74 5.40 -10.47
CA GLY A 77 17.97 4.68 -10.78
C GLY A 77 18.61 3.95 -9.59
N ASP A 78 18.16 4.23 -8.36
CA ASP A 78 18.61 3.51 -7.16
C ASP A 78 17.70 2.28 -6.95
N ALA A 79 18.31 1.10 -6.89
CA ALA A 79 17.56 -0.15 -6.72
C ALA A 79 16.79 -0.23 -5.39
N ARG A 80 17.10 0.64 -4.41
CA ARG A 80 16.45 0.72 -3.10
C ARG A 80 15.25 1.66 -3.09
N SER A 81 15.03 2.44 -4.18
CA SER A 81 13.87 3.32 -4.32
C SER A 81 12.58 2.52 -4.56
N TYR A 82 11.46 3.07 -4.13
CA TYR A 82 10.17 2.47 -4.44
C TYR A 82 9.81 2.59 -5.92
N ALA A 83 10.28 3.63 -6.59
CA ALA A 83 10.18 3.74 -8.04
C ALA A 83 10.83 2.56 -8.77
N ALA A 84 12.03 2.12 -8.33
CA ALA A 84 12.68 0.94 -8.87
C ALA A 84 11.90 -0.34 -8.52
N TYR A 85 11.41 -0.47 -7.29
CA TYR A 85 10.58 -1.60 -6.86
C TYR A 85 9.30 -1.71 -7.70
N VAL A 86 8.51 -0.64 -7.79
CA VAL A 86 7.26 -0.63 -8.58
C VAL A 86 7.55 -1.00 -10.03
N ARG A 87 8.66 -0.50 -10.57
CA ARG A 87 9.08 -0.83 -11.93
C ARG A 87 9.36 -2.31 -12.12
N THR A 88 10.27 -2.86 -11.30
CA THR A 88 10.81 -4.20 -11.52
C THR A 88 9.88 -5.31 -11.05
N VAL A 89 9.16 -5.08 -9.93
CA VAL A 89 8.31 -6.09 -9.30
C VAL A 89 6.88 -6.07 -9.83
N ILE A 90 6.40 -4.90 -10.32
CA ILE A 90 4.99 -4.75 -10.69
C ILE A 90 4.85 -4.38 -12.18
N ALA A 91 5.39 -3.23 -12.59
CA ALA A 91 5.13 -2.69 -13.93
C ALA A 91 5.67 -3.58 -15.05
N ASP A 92 6.93 -4.01 -14.96
CA ASP A 92 7.54 -4.86 -15.98
C ASP A 92 6.83 -6.23 -16.11
N PRO A 93 6.52 -6.96 -15.00
CA PRO A 93 5.72 -8.18 -15.07
C PRO A 93 4.31 -8.02 -15.64
N PHE A 94 3.67 -6.86 -15.44
CA PHE A 94 2.35 -6.54 -15.97
C PHE A 94 2.40 -5.89 -17.35
N ARG A 95 3.59 -5.58 -17.86
CA ARG A 95 3.83 -4.86 -19.13
C ARG A 95 3.27 -3.44 -19.13
N VAL A 96 3.18 -2.81 -17.96
CA VAL A 96 2.71 -1.43 -17.79
C VAL A 96 3.76 -0.46 -18.33
N PRO A 97 3.40 0.46 -19.26
CA PRO A 97 4.32 1.47 -19.79
C PRO A 97 4.82 2.42 -18.69
N ARG A 98 6.04 2.96 -18.87
CA ARG A 98 6.65 3.87 -17.88
C ARG A 98 5.81 5.10 -17.55
N GLN A 99 5.15 5.68 -18.54
CA GLN A 99 4.30 6.85 -18.35
C GLN A 99 3.06 6.58 -17.48
N ASN A 100 2.69 5.30 -17.30
CA ASN A 100 1.58 4.88 -16.47
C ASN A 100 2.03 4.49 -15.04
N VAL A 101 3.30 4.75 -14.69
CA VAL A 101 3.82 4.52 -13.33
C VAL A 101 3.98 5.87 -12.62
N VAL A 102 3.17 6.10 -11.61
CA VAL A 102 3.09 7.36 -10.86
C VAL A 102 3.64 7.14 -9.46
N VAL A 103 4.83 7.68 -9.22
CA VAL A 103 5.55 7.60 -7.95
C VAL A 103 5.98 9.03 -7.58
N PRO A 104 6.00 9.41 -6.29
CA PRO A 104 6.58 10.69 -5.90
C PRO A 104 8.04 10.80 -6.35
N TYR A 105 8.47 11.97 -6.79
CA TYR A 105 9.85 12.17 -7.25
C TYR A 105 10.78 12.41 -6.05
N GLY A 106 11.42 11.36 -5.56
CA GLY A 106 12.29 11.42 -4.37
C GLY A 106 13.50 12.35 -4.46
N LEU A 107 13.92 12.76 -5.67
CA LEU A 107 15.00 13.72 -5.91
C LEU A 107 14.49 15.14 -6.14
N ALA A 108 13.23 15.44 -5.85
CA ALA A 108 12.70 16.80 -5.98
C ALA A 108 13.50 17.79 -5.13
N ALA A 109 13.83 18.94 -5.72
CA ALA A 109 14.52 20.02 -4.99
C ALA A 109 13.61 20.62 -3.88
N ASP A 110 12.29 20.56 -4.10
CA ASP A 110 11.24 20.90 -3.14
C ASP A 110 10.36 19.68 -2.93
N PRO A 111 10.64 18.84 -1.91
CA PRO A 111 9.84 17.66 -1.63
C PRO A 111 8.41 17.95 -1.16
N ASP A 112 8.16 19.10 -0.53
CA ASP A 112 6.81 19.49 -0.11
C ASP A 112 5.96 19.91 -1.32
N GLY A 113 6.52 20.70 -2.24
CA GLY A 113 5.88 21.00 -3.52
C GLY A 113 5.66 19.76 -4.39
N GLU A 114 6.56 18.77 -4.33
CA GLU A 114 6.35 17.48 -5.01
C GLU A 114 5.19 16.70 -4.39
N ALA A 115 5.04 16.72 -3.06
CA ALA A 115 3.92 16.06 -2.39
C ALA A 115 2.56 16.62 -2.85
N GLU A 116 2.44 17.95 -2.93
CA GLU A 116 1.24 18.62 -3.47
C GLU A 116 0.99 18.26 -4.94
N ALA A 117 2.06 18.27 -5.76
CA ALA A 117 1.98 17.91 -7.17
C ALA A 117 1.59 16.44 -7.35
N PHE A 118 1.98 15.55 -6.44
CA PHE A 118 1.61 14.15 -6.47
C PHE A 118 0.11 13.95 -6.22
N ASP A 119 -0.48 14.61 -5.21
CA ASP A 119 -1.93 14.61 -4.99
C ASP A 119 -2.70 15.19 -6.17
N ALA A 120 -2.18 16.25 -6.79
CA ALA A 120 -2.77 16.82 -8.00
C ALA A 120 -2.76 15.82 -9.17
N ARG A 121 -1.68 15.02 -9.32
CA ARG A 121 -1.61 13.95 -10.33
C ARG A 121 -2.65 12.86 -10.06
N ILE A 122 -2.82 12.40 -8.81
CA ILE A 122 -3.84 11.42 -8.43
C ILE A 122 -5.25 11.95 -8.75
N THR A 123 -5.50 13.21 -8.42
CA THR A 123 -6.78 13.87 -8.72
C THR A 123 -7.04 13.97 -10.22
N ALA A 124 -6.04 14.35 -11.02
CA ALA A 124 -6.14 14.45 -12.47
C ALA A 124 -6.40 13.09 -13.15
N LEU A 125 -5.93 12.00 -12.54
CA LEU A 125 -6.26 10.63 -12.98
C LEU A 125 -7.72 10.25 -12.67
N GLY A 126 -8.45 11.00 -11.84
CA GLY A 126 -9.78 10.65 -11.32
C GLY A 126 -9.73 9.71 -10.13
N GLY A 127 -8.64 9.73 -9.36
CA GLY A 127 -8.42 8.92 -8.16
C GLY A 127 -7.87 7.51 -8.44
N VAL A 128 -7.94 6.65 -7.44
CA VAL A 128 -7.50 5.25 -7.47
C VAL A 128 -8.71 4.33 -7.42
N ASP A 129 -8.77 3.31 -8.26
CA ASP A 129 -9.88 2.35 -8.27
C ASP A 129 -9.73 1.30 -7.15
N VAL A 130 -8.53 0.74 -7.00
CA VAL A 130 -8.22 -0.21 -5.93
C VAL A 130 -6.89 0.17 -5.29
N GLN A 131 -6.90 0.51 -4.00
CA GLN A 131 -5.69 0.77 -3.23
C GLN A 131 -5.28 -0.49 -2.45
N ILE A 132 -4.11 -1.02 -2.77
CA ILE A 132 -3.48 -2.10 -2.00
C ILE A 132 -2.72 -1.48 -0.84
N LEU A 133 -2.93 -2.02 0.37
CA LEU A 133 -2.26 -1.60 1.60
C LEU A 133 -1.62 -2.80 2.31
N GLY A 134 -0.51 -2.54 2.99
CA GLY A 134 -0.04 -3.34 4.12
C GLY A 134 -0.39 -2.66 5.43
N ILE A 135 -0.18 -3.33 6.56
CA ILE A 135 -0.34 -2.76 7.90
C ILE A 135 0.96 -2.90 8.71
N GLY A 136 1.37 -1.82 9.37
CA GLY A 136 2.47 -1.85 10.32
C GLY A 136 2.16 -2.60 11.61
N GLY A 137 3.18 -2.96 12.39
CA GLY A 137 3.01 -3.60 13.69
C GLY A 137 2.27 -2.74 14.72
N ASN A 138 2.38 -1.42 14.57
CA ASN A 138 1.70 -0.40 15.39
C ASN A 138 0.42 0.14 14.74
N GLY A 139 -0.02 -0.42 13.61
CA GLY A 139 -1.24 0.00 12.91
C GLY A 139 -1.05 1.13 11.89
N HIS A 140 0.19 1.50 11.53
CA HIS A 140 0.43 2.48 10.49
C HIS A 140 0.01 1.98 9.09
N LEU A 141 -0.34 2.90 8.20
CA LEU A 141 -0.57 2.68 6.76
C LEU A 141 0.42 3.54 5.97
N ALA A 142 1.14 2.94 5.02
CA ALA A 142 2.27 3.60 4.35
C ALA A 142 3.24 4.16 5.42
N PHE A 143 3.67 5.44 5.33
CA PHE A 143 4.43 6.08 6.40
C PHE A 143 3.56 6.97 7.31
N ASN A 144 2.26 6.71 7.40
CA ASN A 144 1.39 7.38 8.37
C ASN A 144 1.46 6.66 9.72
N GLU A 145 2.38 7.10 10.56
CA GLU A 145 2.60 6.59 11.92
C GLU A 145 1.45 6.98 12.88
N PRO A 146 1.31 6.31 14.05
CA PRO A 146 0.37 6.72 15.09
C PRO A 146 0.43 8.23 15.37
N GLY A 147 -0.75 8.86 15.46
CA GLY A 147 -0.93 10.30 15.58
C GLY A 147 -1.09 11.02 14.23
N SER A 148 -1.01 10.34 13.10
CA SER A 148 -1.28 10.95 11.79
C SER A 148 -2.75 11.34 11.67
N PRO A 149 -3.07 12.62 11.28
CA PRO A 149 -4.45 13.05 11.10
C PRO A 149 -5.17 12.30 9.97
N PHE A 150 -6.44 11.95 10.17
CA PHE A 150 -7.22 11.25 9.14
C PHE A 150 -7.49 12.10 7.90
N ASP A 151 -7.51 13.43 8.04
CA ASP A 151 -7.65 14.40 6.95
C ASP A 151 -6.33 14.75 6.25
N SER A 152 -5.22 14.09 6.63
CA SER A 152 -3.91 14.38 6.03
C SER A 152 -3.88 14.06 4.54
N GLN A 153 -3.30 14.98 3.76
CA GLN A 153 -2.95 14.79 2.35
C GLN A 153 -1.53 14.24 2.21
N THR A 154 -1.09 14.00 0.98
CA THR A 154 0.31 13.61 0.70
C THR A 154 1.26 14.67 1.24
N ARG A 155 2.29 14.23 1.94
CA ARG A 155 3.23 15.11 2.63
C ARG A 155 4.59 14.48 2.84
N VAL A 156 5.57 15.32 3.14
CA VAL A 156 6.86 14.85 3.64
C VAL A 156 6.73 14.46 5.12
N VAL A 157 7.23 13.28 5.46
CA VAL A 157 7.29 12.79 6.85
C VAL A 157 8.72 12.45 7.25
N THR A 158 9.02 12.59 8.54
CA THR A 158 10.25 12.06 9.12
C THR A 158 9.98 10.65 9.60
N LEU A 159 10.80 9.69 9.15
CA LEU A 159 10.66 8.29 9.53
C LEU A 159 11.14 8.09 10.98
N THR A 160 10.39 7.26 11.72
CA THR A 160 10.79 6.85 13.07
C THR A 160 12.02 5.95 13.02
N ASP A 161 12.77 5.86 14.12
CA ASP A 161 13.92 4.97 14.21
C ASP A 161 13.48 3.49 14.10
N GLU A 162 12.29 3.14 14.57
CA GLU A 162 11.69 1.82 14.42
C GLU A 162 11.45 1.51 12.94
N THR A 163 10.76 2.39 12.21
CA THR A 163 10.52 2.22 10.77
C THR A 163 11.81 2.15 9.97
N ARG A 164 12.82 2.95 10.32
CA ARG A 164 14.14 2.87 9.67
C ARG A 164 14.84 1.55 9.97
N SER A 165 14.76 1.06 11.21
CA SER A 165 15.31 -0.24 11.60
C SER A 165 14.63 -1.39 10.83
N ASP A 166 13.31 -1.37 10.72
CA ASP A 166 12.56 -2.37 9.97
C ASP A 166 12.91 -2.36 8.47
N ASN A 167 13.14 -1.17 7.91
CA ASN A 167 13.44 -1.01 6.49
C ASN A 167 14.94 -1.22 6.17
N ALA A 168 15.82 -1.30 7.18
CA ALA A 168 17.26 -1.56 6.97
C ALA A 168 17.51 -2.86 6.18
N ARG A 169 16.61 -3.84 6.24
CA ARG A 169 16.67 -5.07 5.42
C ARG A 169 16.72 -4.81 3.90
N PHE A 170 16.26 -3.65 3.44
CA PHE A 170 16.34 -3.21 2.04
C PHE A 170 17.59 -2.36 1.76
N PHE A 171 18.40 -2.12 2.78
CA PHE A 171 19.62 -1.32 2.78
C PHE A 171 20.79 -2.12 3.36
N ASP A 172 20.93 -3.39 2.95
CA ASP A 172 21.99 -4.31 3.38
C ASP A 172 22.13 -4.43 4.92
N GLY A 173 21.05 -4.17 5.65
CA GLY A 173 21.00 -4.18 7.12
C GLY A 173 21.54 -2.91 7.76
N VAL A 174 21.91 -1.88 7.00
CA VAL A 174 22.53 -0.64 7.51
C VAL A 174 21.45 0.43 7.75
N VAL A 175 21.04 0.63 9.00
CA VAL A 175 20.02 1.64 9.38
C VAL A 175 20.42 3.06 8.99
N ALA A 176 21.73 3.38 9.00
CA ALA A 176 22.25 4.70 8.65
C ALA A 176 21.96 5.06 7.19
N ASP A 177 21.90 4.06 6.29
CA ASP A 177 21.66 4.24 4.86
C ASP A 177 20.17 4.41 4.54
N VAL A 178 19.26 4.06 5.45
CA VAL A 178 17.84 4.31 5.28
C VAL A 178 17.56 5.81 5.36
N PRO A 179 16.95 6.42 4.32
CA PRO A 179 16.65 7.83 4.34
C PRO A 179 15.83 8.25 5.57
N ARG A 180 16.03 9.48 6.03
CA ARG A 180 15.33 10.00 7.22
C ARG A 180 13.93 10.53 6.91
N ARG A 181 13.66 10.83 5.63
CA ARG A 181 12.39 11.42 5.19
C ARG A 181 11.81 10.65 4.02
N ALA A 182 10.51 10.66 3.91
CA ALA A 182 9.77 10.12 2.77
C ALA A 182 8.63 11.06 2.38
N ILE A 183 8.22 11.04 1.11
CA ILE A 183 6.94 11.57 0.65
C ILE A 183 5.96 10.41 0.75
N THR A 184 4.82 10.58 1.42
CA THR A 184 3.82 9.53 1.60
C THR A 184 2.41 10.06 1.37
N GLN A 185 1.56 9.27 0.71
CA GLN A 185 0.12 9.56 0.66
C GLN A 185 -0.40 9.71 2.10
N GLY A 186 -1.17 10.75 2.34
CA GLY A 186 -1.88 10.94 3.60
C GLY A 186 -3.09 10.02 3.72
N LEU A 187 -3.67 9.95 4.91
CA LEU A 187 -4.79 9.05 5.18
C LEU A 187 -6.04 9.46 4.39
N ALA A 188 -6.27 10.77 4.17
CA ALA A 188 -7.36 11.23 3.31
C ALA A 188 -7.12 10.88 1.83
N THR A 189 -5.88 10.99 1.34
CA THR A 189 -5.52 10.58 -0.03
C THR A 189 -5.76 9.08 -0.22
N ILE A 190 -5.31 8.25 0.73
CA ILE A 190 -5.54 6.80 0.74
C ILE A 190 -7.04 6.48 0.79
N GLY A 191 -7.77 7.13 1.69
CA GLY A 191 -9.22 6.95 1.86
C GLY A 191 -10.06 7.43 0.68
N GLY A 192 -9.49 8.23 -0.22
CA GLY A 192 -10.13 8.64 -1.47
C GLY A 192 -10.16 7.55 -2.56
N ALA A 193 -9.56 6.40 -2.36
CA ALA A 193 -9.67 5.26 -3.27
C ALA A 193 -11.11 4.70 -3.28
N ARG A 194 -11.55 4.15 -4.41
CA ARG A 194 -12.91 3.58 -4.51
C ARG A 194 -13.05 2.29 -3.72
N SER A 195 -12.00 1.49 -3.69
CA SER A 195 -11.92 0.23 -2.94
C SER A 195 -10.54 0.11 -2.30
N ILE A 196 -10.47 -0.45 -1.10
CA ILE A 196 -9.22 -0.71 -0.38
C ILE A 196 -9.07 -2.21 -0.13
N VAL A 197 -7.88 -2.73 -0.45
CA VAL A 197 -7.51 -4.12 -0.13
C VAL A 197 -6.32 -4.10 0.83
N LEU A 198 -6.59 -4.39 2.11
CA LEU A 198 -5.57 -4.51 3.14
C LEU A 198 -5.01 -5.92 3.18
N LEU A 199 -3.70 -6.05 3.11
CA LEU A 199 -2.98 -7.32 3.14
C LEU A 199 -2.22 -7.47 4.47
N ALA A 200 -2.46 -8.57 5.19
CA ALA A 200 -1.79 -8.84 6.46
C ALA A 200 -1.35 -10.30 6.56
N MET A 201 -0.06 -10.53 6.87
CA MET A 201 0.49 -11.87 7.05
C MET A 201 1.36 -11.95 8.32
N GLY A 202 1.24 -13.09 9.00
CA GLY A 202 2.03 -13.45 10.16
C GLY A 202 1.43 -12.98 11.49
N SER A 203 1.72 -13.74 12.53
CA SER A 203 1.15 -13.52 13.87
C SER A 203 1.50 -12.17 14.50
N HIS A 204 2.61 -11.55 14.05
CA HIS A 204 3.05 -10.22 14.52
C HIS A 204 2.11 -9.09 14.05
N LYS A 205 1.23 -9.34 13.07
CA LYS A 205 0.21 -8.38 12.60
C LYS A 205 -1.12 -8.51 13.34
N ALA A 206 -1.34 -9.58 14.11
CA ALA A 206 -2.63 -9.88 14.70
C ALA A 206 -3.15 -8.79 15.65
N VAL A 207 -2.26 -8.21 16.48
CA VAL A 207 -2.63 -7.16 17.43
C VAL A 207 -3.02 -5.87 16.69
N ALA A 208 -2.19 -5.44 15.73
CA ALA A 208 -2.45 -4.27 14.91
C ALA A 208 -3.74 -4.43 14.09
N LEU A 209 -3.95 -5.60 13.48
CA LEU A 209 -5.14 -5.89 12.69
C LEU A 209 -6.41 -5.88 13.55
N ARG A 210 -6.36 -6.44 14.76
CA ARG A 210 -7.48 -6.37 15.71
C ARG A 210 -7.77 -4.93 16.14
N ALA A 211 -6.74 -4.16 16.48
CA ALA A 211 -6.89 -2.75 16.86
C ALA A 211 -7.50 -1.93 15.71
N ALA A 212 -7.05 -2.16 14.47
CA ALA A 212 -7.55 -1.48 13.29
C ALA A 212 -9.01 -1.80 12.97
N LEU A 213 -9.47 -3.04 13.15
CA LEU A 213 -10.78 -3.49 12.67
C LEU A 213 -11.85 -3.63 13.76
N ARG A 214 -11.44 -3.68 15.05
CA ARG A 214 -12.34 -3.93 16.20
C ARG A 214 -12.11 -2.94 17.35
N GLY A 215 -11.04 -2.16 17.27
CA GLY A 215 -10.78 -1.08 18.23
C GLY A 215 -11.55 0.20 17.91
N PRO A 216 -11.38 1.24 18.73
CA PRO A 216 -11.93 2.58 18.42
C PRO A 216 -11.24 3.15 17.18
N VAL A 217 -11.99 3.94 16.41
CA VAL A 217 -11.43 4.74 15.32
C VAL A 217 -10.66 5.91 15.93
N THR A 218 -9.35 5.91 15.77
CA THR A 218 -8.45 6.90 16.39
C THR A 218 -7.16 7.06 15.58
N PRO A 219 -6.60 8.29 15.50
CA PRO A 219 -5.28 8.52 14.91
C PRO A 219 -4.14 7.71 15.57
N ASP A 220 -4.28 7.26 16.81
CA ASP A 220 -3.30 6.39 17.47
C ASP A 220 -3.17 5.02 16.81
N VAL A 221 -4.16 4.63 16.00
CA VAL A 221 -4.15 3.46 15.14
C VAL A 221 -4.59 3.90 13.74
N PRO A 222 -3.69 4.41 12.89
CA PRO A 222 -4.05 4.99 11.58
C PRO A 222 -4.92 4.08 10.72
N ALA A 223 -4.66 2.77 10.74
CA ALA A 223 -5.46 1.78 10.01
C ALA A 223 -6.91 1.66 10.51
N SER A 224 -7.26 2.24 11.67
CA SER A 224 -8.64 2.23 12.17
C SER A 224 -9.60 3.06 11.31
N MET A 225 -9.08 4.01 10.51
CA MET A 225 -9.87 4.74 9.52
C MET A 225 -10.59 3.83 8.51
N LEU A 226 -10.05 2.64 8.29
CA LEU A 226 -10.64 1.66 7.37
C LEU A 226 -12.05 1.21 7.80
N GLN A 227 -12.41 1.38 9.08
CA GLN A 227 -13.77 1.11 9.57
C GLN A 227 -14.81 2.11 9.03
N GLU A 228 -14.38 3.28 8.56
CA GLU A 228 -15.24 4.35 8.04
C GLU A 228 -15.28 4.40 6.50
N HIS A 229 -14.47 3.58 5.82
CA HIS A 229 -14.45 3.51 4.37
C HIS A 229 -15.52 2.53 3.84
N ASP A 230 -16.19 2.90 2.74
CA ASP A 230 -17.35 2.18 2.21
C ASP A 230 -17.04 0.78 1.63
N ASP A 231 -15.84 0.58 1.06
CA ASP A 231 -15.43 -0.71 0.46
C ASP A 231 -14.00 -1.09 0.87
N VAL A 232 -13.90 -1.86 1.95
CA VAL A 232 -12.64 -2.43 2.45
C VAL A 232 -12.73 -3.95 2.50
N THR A 233 -11.77 -4.60 1.88
CA THR A 233 -11.54 -6.03 2.09
C THR A 233 -10.16 -6.27 2.68
N VAL A 234 -10.13 -7.04 3.73
CA VAL A 234 -8.90 -7.49 4.39
C VAL A 234 -8.61 -8.91 3.97
N VAL A 235 -7.48 -9.15 3.31
CA VAL A 235 -6.98 -10.51 3.08
C VAL A 235 -5.87 -10.78 4.08
N ALA A 236 -6.10 -11.77 4.95
CA ALA A 236 -5.17 -12.10 6.02
C ALA A 236 -4.89 -13.60 6.06
N ASP A 237 -3.66 -13.99 6.42
CA ASP A 237 -3.44 -15.38 6.80
C ASP A 237 -4.08 -15.67 8.17
N HIS A 238 -4.29 -16.95 8.48
CA HIS A 238 -4.89 -17.34 9.77
C HIS A 238 -4.09 -16.85 10.98
N ALA A 239 -2.77 -16.69 10.84
CA ALA A 239 -1.91 -16.21 11.91
C ALA A 239 -2.13 -14.71 12.18
N ALA A 240 -2.30 -13.89 11.16
CA ALA A 240 -2.65 -12.48 11.29
C ALA A 240 -4.09 -12.28 11.75
N ALA A 241 -5.03 -13.12 11.28
CA ALA A 241 -6.45 -13.03 11.60
C ALA A 241 -6.82 -13.64 12.96
N ARG A 242 -5.90 -14.29 13.66
CA ARG A 242 -6.18 -15.09 14.87
C ARG A 242 -6.88 -14.36 16.03
N LEU A 243 -6.82 -13.03 16.06
CA LEU A 243 -7.48 -12.19 17.06
C LEU A 243 -8.77 -11.51 16.55
N LEU A 244 -9.21 -11.82 15.32
CA LEU A 244 -10.44 -11.31 14.72
C LEU A 244 -11.63 -12.27 14.89
N THR A 245 -11.37 -13.54 15.14
CA THR A 245 -12.43 -14.51 15.46
C THR A 245 -12.98 -14.17 16.85
N ASP A 246 -14.26 -13.81 16.92
CA ASP A 246 -15.00 -13.63 18.15
C ASP A 246 -14.97 -14.96 18.93
N SER A 247 -14.64 -14.86 20.23
CA SER A 247 -14.77 -15.93 21.19
C SER A 247 -16.24 -16.18 21.49
#